data_e8cdb0b0da1d8dd48dd29135f100b480
#
_entry.id   e8cdb0b0da1d8dd48dd29135f100b480
#
_cell.length_a   1.000
_cell.length_b   1.000
_cell.length_c   1.000
_cell.angle_alpha   90.00
_cell.angle_beta   90.00
_cell.angle_gamma   90.00
#
_symmetry.space_group_name_H-M   'P 1'
#
loop_
_entity.id
_entity.type
_entity.pdbx_description
1 polymer ?
#
loop_
_entity_poly.entity_id
_entity_poly.type
_entity_poly.pdbx_seq_one_letter_code
_entity_poly.pdbx_strand_id
1 'polypeptide(L)'
;MLAKQLTIGAALLLVGSSALPQPERRQTTYSDSNTTTFNGTTYSLVEVGARNTLDWRMWLERNGNPASFWHDVPIYPNESNSSVINFVVEIPRWTAGKIEINREEPLNPIFHDERDGAPRFVQDIWPHKAYPFIYGSIPRTWESPNFDHDFTGFPGDNDPMDAFDVSQDVGYTGQIKQVKILGGLAVNDGGETDWKMLVIGLDDPIAPMVDSVGDLEEYRPGVIAAYREWFHIYKIARGDEYIPIVGGSYVNASFAAATVNDSHRFWQALVAGFVDSNEISYNQTTLPQYNGSYVRPSEAAERFGIPVESNVLPAAPKPEEYQQWYYINANYELIEANTPSA
;
A
#
# COMPACT_ATOMS: atom_id res chain seq x y z
N MET A 1 42.94 8.10 79.03
CA MET A 1 41.73 8.44 78.29
C MET A 1 41.86 7.81 76.88
N LEU A 2 41.16 6.72 76.72
CA LEU A 2 41.20 5.95 75.47
C LEU A 2 40.24 6.55 74.40
N ALA A 3 40.75 6.92 73.28
CA ALA A 3 39.93 7.27 72.10
C ALA A 3 39.58 5.98 71.27
N LYS A 4 38.32 5.67 71.20
CA LYS A 4 37.82 4.61 70.32
C LYS A 4 37.67 5.15 68.89
N GLN A 5 38.42 4.56 67.97
CA GLN A 5 38.19 4.75 66.53
C GLN A 5 36.98 3.92 66.13
N LEU A 6 35.99 4.56 65.52
CA LEU A 6 34.88 3.92 64.83
C LEU A 6 35.26 3.72 63.35
N THR A 7 35.37 2.44 62.93
CA THR A 7 35.57 2.10 61.52
C THR A 7 34.19 1.92 60.89
N ILE A 8 33.82 2.80 59.95
CA ILE A 8 32.61 2.65 59.15
C ILE A 8 32.96 1.81 57.92
N GLY A 9 32.46 0.60 57.90
CA GLY A 9 32.55 -0.28 56.72
C GLY A 9 31.51 0.12 55.68
N ALA A 10 31.95 0.57 54.52
CA ALA A 10 31.09 0.80 53.35
C ALA A 10 30.77 -0.55 52.69
N ALA A 11 29.52 -0.98 52.79
CA ALA A 11 29.03 -2.12 52.02
C ALA A 11 28.71 -1.64 50.58
N LEU A 12 29.49 -2.12 49.61
CA LEU A 12 29.21 -1.92 48.17
C LEU A 12 28.07 -2.87 47.81
N LEU A 13 26.87 -2.33 47.61
CA LEU A 13 25.76 -3.06 46.96
C LEU A 13 26.05 -3.11 45.47
N LEU A 14 26.48 -4.26 44.99
CA LEU A 14 26.46 -4.62 43.54
C LEU A 14 25.00 -4.79 43.12
N VAL A 15 24.43 -3.74 42.53
CA VAL A 15 23.17 -3.87 41.77
C VAL A 15 23.50 -4.56 40.47
N GLY A 16 23.22 -5.86 40.44
CA GLY A 16 23.25 -6.63 39.18
C GLY A 16 22.23 -6.07 38.22
N SER A 17 22.68 -5.42 37.15
CA SER A 17 21.85 -5.03 36.01
C SER A 17 21.44 -6.31 35.31
N SER A 18 20.23 -6.82 35.59
CA SER A 18 19.59 -7.82 34.75
C SER A 18 19.18 -7.10 33.46
N ALA A 19 19.98 -7.23 32.40
CA ALA A 19 19.56 -6.83 31.06
C ALA A 19 18.27 -7.61 30.74
N LEU A 20 17.19 -6.87 30.48
CA LEU A 20 15.97 -7.46 29.93
C LEU A 20 16.34 -8.21 28.66
N PRO A 21 15.84 -9.42 28.43
CA PRO A 21 16.08 -10.12 27.17
C PRO A 21 15.59 -9.21 26.04
N GLN A 22 16.50 -8.84 25.15
CA GLN A 22 16.16 -8.19 23.90
C GLN A 22 15.26 -9.16 23.16
N PRO A 23 14.10 -8.70 22.61
CA PRO A 23 13.30 -9.56 21.76
C PRO A 23 14.21 -9.98 20.60
N GLU A 24 14.39 -11.31 20.45
CA GLU A 24 15.04 -11.86 19.28
C GLU A 24 14.39 -11.24 18.05
N ARG A 25 15.14 -10.45 17.31
CA ARG A 25 14.74 -10.09 15.96
C ARG A 25 14.58 -11.42 15.21
N ARG A 26 13.36 -11.87 15.03
CA ARG A 26 13.07 -12.84 13.99
C ARG A 26 13.62 -12.21 12.72
N GLN A 27 14.78 -12.66 12.29
CA GLN A 27 15.19 -12.52 10.91
C GLN A 27 14.11 -13.29 10.14
N THR A 28 13.16 -12.54 9.58
CA THR A 28 12.32 -13.06 8.53
C THR A 28 13.30 -13.38 7.41
N THR A 29 13.73 -14.63 7.35
CA THR A 29 14.37 -15.16 6.15
C THR A 29 13.29 -15.00 5.09
N TYR A 30 13.46 -13.99 4.23
CA TYR A 30 12.77 -13.94 2.97
C TYR A 30 13.06 -15.28 2.30
N SER A 31 12.08 -16.14 2.26
CA SER A 31 12.12 -17.32 1.40
C SER A 31 12.29 -16.74 -0.01
N ASP A 32 13.28 -17.23 -0.76
CA ASP A 32 13.57 -16.85 -2.14
C ASP A 32 12.42 -17.20 -3.13
N SER A 33 11.26 -17.56 -2.64
CA SER A 33 10.09 -17.79 -3.46
C SER A 33 9.17 -16.56 -3.41
N ASN A 34 9.32 -15.66 -4.38
CA ASN A 34 8.31 -14.64 -4.77
C ASN A 34 7.00 -15.32 -5.24
N THR A 35 6.50 -16.27 -4.45
CA THR A 35 5.40 -17.14 -4.83
C THR A 35 4.36 -17.18 -3.72
N THR A 36 3.13 -16.84 -4.07
CA THR A 36 1.97 -16.95 -3.18
C THR A 36 1.02 -18.02 -3.71
N THR A 37 0.58 -18.95 -2.88
CA THR A 37 -0.39 -19.98 -3.28
C THR A 37 -1.62 -19.92 -2.38
N PHE A 38 -2.81 -19.78 -2.97
CA PHE A 38 -4.07 -19.95 -2.27
C PHE A 38 -5.14 -20.53 -3.21
N ASN A 39 -6.04 -21.35 -2.64
CA ASN A 39 -7.11 -22.03 -3.35
C ASN A 39 -6.62 -22.82 -4.60
N GLY A 40 -5.43 -23.45 -4.52
CA GLY A 40 -4.85 -24.22 -5.63
C GLY A 40 -4.30 -23.39 -6.79
N THR A 41 -4.28 -22.05 -6.67
CA THR A 41 -3.68 -21.13 -7.63
C THR A 41 -2.33 -20.65 -7.09
N THR A 42 -1.30 -20.74 -7.92
CA THR A 42 0.03 -20.24 -7.62
C THR A 42 0.27 -18.93 -8.38
N TYR A 43 0.65 -17.93 -7.66
CA TYR A 43 1.09 -16.64 -8.19
C TYR A 43 2.60 -16.50 -8.00
N SER A 44 3.30 -16.08 -9.03
CA SER A 44 4.74 -15.79 -9.03
C SER A 44 5.02 -14.44 -9.67
N LEU A 45 6.22 -13.92 -9.46
CA LEU A 45 6.60 -12.59 -9.90
C LEU A 45 7.77 -12.69 -10.88
N VAL A 46 7.67 -11.94 -11.98
CA VAL A 46 8.76 -11.74 -12.93
C VAL A 46 9.18 -10.27 -12.84
N GLU A 47 10.38 -10.02 -12.31
CA GLU A 47 10.91 -8.68 -12.10
C GLU A 47 12.01 -8.37 -13.10
N VAL A 48 11.93 -7.21 -13.78
CA VAL A 48 12.91 -6.77 -14.77
C VAL A 48 13.32 -5.31 -14.52
N GLY A 49 14.58 -5.01 -14.83
CA GLY A 49 15.14 -3.67 -14.67
C GLY A 49 15.66 -3.38 -13.26
N ALA A 50 16.03 -2.13 -13.05
CA ALA A 50 16.52 -1.61 -11.78
C ALA A 50 15.40 -0.88 -11.03
N ARG A 51 15.13 -1.24 -9.78
CA ARG A 51 14.21 -0.46 -8.92
C ARG A 51 14.68 1.01 -8.85
N ASN A 52 13.76 1.92 -8.63
CA ASN A 52 13.99 3.36 -8.61
C ASN A 52 14.35 3.93 -10.00
N THR A 53 13.96 3.26 -11.08
CA THR A 53 14.05 3.76 -12.47
C THR A 53 12.71 3.61 -13.18
N LEU A 54 12.50 4.36 -14.25
CA LEU A 54 11.27 4.30 -15.06
C LEU A 54 11.16 3.03 -15.91
N ASP A 55 12.26 2.33 -16.15
CA ASP A 55 12.29 1.08 -16.92
C ASP A 55 11.98 -0.17 -16.07
N TRP A 56 11.90 -0.01 -14.74
CA TRP A 56 11.61 -1.13 -13.86
C TRP A 56 10.16 -1.57 -13.99
N ARG A 57 9.96 -2.90 -14.09
CA ARG A 57 8.63 -3.53 -14.11
C ARG A 57 8.62 -4.79 -13.27
N MET A 58 7.44 -5.07 -12.68
CA MET A 58 7.15 -6.35 -12.03
C MET A 58 5.86 -6.91 -12.59
N TRP A 59 5.95 -8.06 -13.21
CA TRP A 59 4.85 -8.78 -13.83
C TRP A 59 4.32 -9.86 -12.90
N LEU A 60 3.01 -10.10 -12.94
CA LEU A 60 2.38 -11.23 -12.28
C LEU A 60 2.34 -12.43 -13.22
N GLU A 61 2.62 -13.61 -12.68
CA GLU A 61 2.26 -14.87 -13.31
C GLU A 61 1.21 -15.61 -12.46
N ARG A 62 0.31 -16.28 -13.14
CA ARG A 62 -0.67 -17.19 -12.54
C ARG A 62 -0.49 -18.58 -13.14
N ASN A 63 -0.07 -19.54 -12.30
CA ASN A 63 0.27 -20.90 -12.73
C ASN A 63 1.27 -20.93 -13.90
N GLY A 64 2.30 -20.06 -13.86
CA GLY A 64 3.36 -19.97 -14.85
C GLY A 64 2.99 -19.29 -16.17
N ASN A 65 1.90 -18.52 -16.21
CA ASN A 65 1.53 -17.69 -17.35
C ASN A 65 1.30 -16.25 -16.91
N PRO A 66 1.61 -15.25 -17.75
CA PRO A 66 1.37 -13.85 -17.43
C PRO A 66 -0.10 -13.58 -17.09
N ALA A 67 -0.29 -12.71 -16.10
CA ALA A 67 -1.61 -12.32 -15.60
C ALA A 67 -1.59 -10.87 -15.13
N SER A 68 -2.76 -10.24 -15.07
CA SER A 68 -2.92 -8.89 -14.55
C SER A 68 -3.04 -8.90 -13.03
N PHE A 69 -2.27 -8.05 -12.34
CA PHE A 69 -2.48 -7.78 -10.91
C PHE A 69 -3.88 -7.22 -10.66
N TRP A 70 -4.36 -6.37 -11.55
CA TRP A 70 -5.66 -5.71 -11.43
C TRP A 70 -6.84 -6.64 -11.75
N HIS A 71 -6.76 -7.35 -12.90
CA HIS A 71 -7.93 -8.00 -13.47
C HIS A 71 -7.99 -9.51 -13.24
N ASP A 72 -6.85 -10.18 -12.98
CA ASP A 72 -6.78 -11.63 -12.85
C ASP A 72 -6.75 -12.15 -11.42
N VAL A 73 -6.39 -11.32 -10.44
CA VAL A 73 -6.52 -11.64 -9.02
C VAL A 73 -7.99 -11.47 -8.62
N PRO A 74 -8.68 -12.49 -8.07
CA PRO A 74 -10.06 -12.33 -7.63
C PRO A 74 -10.14 -11.35 -6.45
N ILE A 75 -11.19 -10.53 -6.42
CA ILE A 75 -11.38 -9.58 -5.31
C ILE A 75 -11.65 -10.30 -3.99
N TYR A 76 -12.49 -11.34 -4.01
CA TYR A 76 -12.81 -12.12 -2.83
C TYR A 76 -12.10 -13.48 -2.85
N PRO A 77 -11.34 -13.83 -1.80
CA PRO A 77 -10.81 -15.20 -1.65
C PRO A 77 -11.92 -16.23 -1.44
N ASN A 78 -13.05 -15.78 -0.89
CA ASN A 78 -14.28 -16.54 -0.72
C ASN A 78 -15.49 -15.62 -1.00
N GLU A 79 -16.22 -15.88 -2.09
CA GLU A 79 -17.37 -15.07 -2.53
C GLU A 79 -18.50 -14.96 -1.50
N SER A 80 -18.58 -15.89 -0.53
CA SER A 80 -19.56 -15.82 0.55
C SER A 80 -19.18 -14.88 1.70
N ASN A 81 -17.99 -14.31 1.69
CA ASN A 81 -17.50 -13.40 2.74
C ASN A 81 -16.88 -12.13 2.14
N SER A 82 -17.69 -11.11 1.94
CA SER A 82 -17.27 -9.83 1.36
C SER A 82 -16.52 -8.90 2.31
N SER A 83 -16.37 -9.26 3.59
CA SER A 83 -15.56 -8.50 4.54
C SER A 83 -14.07 -8.84 4.46
N VAL A 84 -13.72 -9.94 3.77
CA VAL A 84 -12.35 -10.35 3.50
C VAL A 84 -12.10 -10.23 1.99
N ILE A 85 -11.07 -9.48 1.63
CA ILE A 85 -10.67 -9.23 0.25
C ILE A 85 -9.23 -9.64 0.01
N ASN A 86 -8.88 -9.86 -1.25
CA ASN A 86 -7.49 -9.89 -1.67
C ASN A 86 -6.98 -8.46 -1.85
N PHE A 87 -5.71 -8.27 -1.54
CA PHE A 87 -5.01 -6.99 -1.58
C PHE A 87 -3.65 -7.21 -2.24
N VAL A 88 -3.33 -6.39 -3.23
CA VAL A 88 -2.04 -6.40 -3.93
C VAL A 88 -1.15 -5.35 -3.29
N VAL A 89 -0.05 -5.77 -2.70
CA VAL A 89 0.93 -4.85 -2.11
C VAL A 89 1.74 -4.19 -3.22
N GLU A 90 1.69 -2.89 -3.31
CA GLU A 90 2.51 -2.07 -4.21
C GLU A 90 3.70 -1.51 -3.47
N ILE A 91 3.46 -0.87 -2.32
CA ILE A 91 4.45 -0.16 -1.52
C ILE A 91 4.57 -0.81 -0.15
N PRO A 92 5.65 -1.56 0.11
CA PRO A 92 5.96 -2.05 1.45
C PRO A 92 6.12 -0.90 2.43
N ARG A 93 5.80 -1.14 3.71
CA ARG A 93 5.93 -0.13 4.77
C ARG A 93 7.32 0.52 4.76
N TRP A 94 7.35 1.85 4.90
CA TRP A 94 8.54 2.71 4.92
C TRP A 94 9.34 2.74 3.61
N THR A 95 8.71 2.36 2.51
CA THR A 95 9.26 2.55 1.16
C THR A 95 8.85 3.93 0.64
N ALA A 96 9.79 4.74 0.19
CA ALA A 96 9.51 6.09 -0.28
C ALA A 96 9.09 6.17 -1.76
N GLY A 97 9.45 5.16 -2.59
CA GLY A 97 9.07 5.13 -4.00
C GLY A 97 7.56 5.00 -4.16
N LYS A 98 6.96 5.82 -5.01
CA LYS A 98 5.57 5.64 -5.45
C LYS A 98 5.58 4.52 -6.50
N ILE A 99 5.16 3.36 -6.08
CA ILE A 99 5.12 2.14 -6.88
C ILE A 99 3.68 1.70 -6.96
N GLU A 100 3.16 1.47 -8.16
CA GLU A 100 1.75 1.19 -8.37
C GLU A 100 1.51 0.30 -9.59
N ILE A 101 0.29 -0.20 -9.74
CA ILE A 101 -0.17 -0.94 -10.92
C ILE A 101 -0.25 0.04 -12.10
N ASN A 102 0.43 -0.30 -13.21
CA ASN A 102 0.35 0.48 -14.44
C ASN A 102 -0.99 0.21 -15.13
N ARG A 103 -1.80 1.26 -15.30
CA ARG A 103 -3.13 1.12 -15.91
C ARG A 103 -3.12 1.00 -17.43
N GLU A 104 -2.07 1.48 -18.09
CA GLU A 104 -2.00 1.58 -19.55
C GLU A 104 -1.34 0.36 -20.20
N GLU A 105 -0.36 -0.25 -19.53
CA GLU A 105 0.36 -1.39 -20.06
C GLU A 105 -0.48 -2.68 -20.02
N PRO A 106 -0.43 -3.52 -21.08
CA PRO A 106 -1.14 -4.80 -21.09
C PRO A 106 -0.80 -5.67 -19.89
N LEU A 107 -1.82 -6.27 -19.26
CA LEU A 107 -1.72 -7.06 -18.04
C LEU A 107 -1.13 -6.30 -16.82
N ASN A 108 -1.12 -4.98 -16.86
CA ASN A 108 -0.97 -4.07 -15.74
C ASN A 108 0.18 -4.45 -14.79
N PRO A 109 1.45 -4.41 -15.24
CA PRO A 109 2.57 -4.65 -14.35
C PRO A 109 2.66 -3.58 -13.27
N ILE A 110 3.30 -3.89 -12.14
CA ILE A 110 3.70 -2.87 -11.18
C ILE A 110 4.92 -2.14 -11.72
N PHE A 111 4.92 -0.81 -11.59
CA PHE A 111 5.98 0.08 -12.08
C PHE A 111 6.32 1.16 -11.05
N HIS A 112 7.37 1.92 -11.30
CA HIS A 112 7.65 3.13 -10.54
C HIS A 112 6.97 4.31 -11.23
N ASP A 113 6.04 4.95 -10.54
CA ASP A 113 5.30 6.11 -11.04
C ASP A 113 6.26 7.25 -11.43
N GLU A 114 5.88 8.02 -12.44
CA GLU A 114 6.66 9.10 -13.02
C GLU A 114 6.13 10.47 -12.59
N ARG A 115 7.05 11.38 -12.33
CA ARG A 115 6.75 12.80 -12.26
C ARG A 115 7.89 13.61 -12.90
N ASP A 116 7.55 14.46 -13.85
CA ASP A 116 8.50 15.36 -14.52
C ASP A 116 9.69 14.62 -15.19
N GLY A 117 9.45 13.43 -15.74
CA GLY A 117 10.46 12.59 -16.39
C GLY A 117 11.37 11.84 -15.44
N ALA A 118 11.03 11.75 -14.13
CA ALA A 118 11.80 11.05 -13.13
C ALA A 118 10.92 10.12 -12.26
N PRO A 119 11.50 9.06 -11.66
CA PRO A 119 10.77 8.22 -10.72
C PRO A 119 10.28 9.04 -9.53
N ARG A 120 8.99 8.90 -9.21
CA ARG A 120 8.32 9.64 -8.14
C ARG A 120 8.58 9.01 -6.79
N PHE A 121 8.91 9.84 -5.79
CA PHE A 121 9.06 9.46 -4.39
C PHE A 121 8.20 10.34 -3.49
N VAL A 122 7.95 9.87 -2.27
CA VAL A 122 7.27 10.60 -1.21
C VAL A 122 8.28 10.98 -0.14
N GLN A 123 8.23 12.23 0.31
CA GLN A 123 9.10 12.77 1.34
C GLN A 123 8.65 12.37 2.76
N ASP A 124 9.61 12.28 3.67
CA ASP A 124 9.34 12.14 5.10
C ASP A 124 8.98 13.51 5.68
N ILE A 125 7.76 13.66 6.23
CA ILE A 125 7.32 14.88 6.94
C ILE A 125 7.22 14.57 8.42
N TRP A 126 8.04 15.22 9.25
CA TRP A 126 8.06 14.96 10.69
C TRP A 126 6.67 15.09 11.33
N PRO A 127 6.21 14.09 12.15
CA PRO A 127 6.94 12.87 12.59
C PRO A 127 6.71 11.62 11.69
N HIS A 128 6.13 11.76 10.52
CA HIS A 128 5.69 10.67 9.66
C HIS A 128 6.73 10.33 8.59
N LYS A 129 7.08 9.05 8.51
CA LYS A 129 7.81 8.52 7.36
C LYS A 129 6.88 8.26 6.18
N ALA A 130 7.44 8.24 4.98
CA ALA A 130 6.73 7.82 3.78
C ALA A 130 6.13 6.42 3.98
N TYR A 131 4.85 6.28 3.68
CA TYR A 131 4.06 5.06 3.81
C TYR A 131 4.26 4.33 5.14
N PRO A 132 3.69 4.85 6.26
CA PRO A 132 3.84 4.22 7.58
C PRO A 132 3.04 2.92 7.74
N PHE A 133 2.37 2.48 6.71
CA PHE A 133 1.58 1.26 6.53
C PHE A 133 2.04 0.52 5.26
N ILE A 134 1.50 -0.66 5.01
CA ILE A 134 1.65 -1.33 3.70
C ILE A 134 0.57 -0.75 2.79
N TYR A 135 0.93 -0.29 1.60
CA TYR A 135 0.01 0.37 0.67
C TYR A 135 -0.12 -0.42 -0.62
N GLY A 136 -1.28 -0.34 -1.26
CA GLY A 136 -1.51 -0.98 -2.54
C GLY A 136 -2.98 -0.98 -2.93
N SER A 137 -3.35 -1.83 -3.88
CA SER A 137 -4.64 -1.80 -4.56
C SER A 137 -5.50 -3.00 -4.22
N ILE A 138 -6.83 -2.82 -4.31
CA ILE A 138 -7.82 -3.88 -4.26
C ILE A 138 -8.08 -4.37 -5.69
N PRO A 139 -7.74 -5.62 -6.04
CA PRO A 139 -7.92 -6.11 -7.40
C PRO A 139 -9.41 -6.17 -7.77
N ARG A 140 -9.69 -6.07 -9.06
CA ARG A 140 -11.06 -6.07 -9.61
C ARG A 140 -11.97 -4.99 -9.03
N THR A 141 -11.40 -3.84 -8.70
CA THR A 141 -12.12 -2.59 -8.40
C THR A 141 -11.75 -1.53 -9.43
N TRP A 142 -12.56 -0.50 -9.57
CA TRP A 142 -12.26 0.65 -10.43
C TRP A 142 -12.97 1.90 -9.88
N GLU A 143 -12.20 2.92 -9.58
CA GLU A 143 -12.72 4.26 -9.23
C GLU A 143 -13.04 5.00 -10.53
N SER A 144 -14.23 4.70 -11.05
CA SER A 144 -14.66 5.14 -12.38
C SER A 144 -14.77 6.66 -12.48
N PRO A 145 -14.09 7.30 -13.46
CA PRO A 145 -14.24 8.73 -13.71
C PRO A 145 -15.54 9.10 -14.45
N ASN A 146 -16.31 8.09 -14.86
CA ASN A 146 -17.52 8.30 -15.66
C ASN A 146 -18.74 8.74 -14.83
N PHE A 147 -18.65 8.67 -13.49
CA PHE A 147 -19.74 8.99 -12.58
C PHE A 147 -19.21 9.63 -11.30
N ASP A 148 -19.92 10.65 -10.81
CA ASP A 148 -19.64 11.20 -9.49
C ASP A 148 -20.03 10.20 -8.40
N HIS A 149 -19.22 10.05 -7.38
CA HIS A 149 -19.52 9.19 -6.24
C HIS A 149 -20.52 9.89 -5.30
N ASP A 150 -21.62 9.21 -4.94
CA ASP A 150 -22.73 9.79 -4.16
C ASP A 150 -22.28 10.41 -2.82
N PHE A 151 -21.26 9.87 -2.18
CA PHE A 151 -20.76 10.36 -0.88
C PHE A 151 -19.83 11.56 -1.02
N THR A 152 -19.00 11.61 -2.05
CA THR A 152 -18.00 12.66 -2.24
C THR A 152 -18.47 13.77 -3.15
N GLY A 153 -19.32 13.47 -4.13
CA GLY A 153 -19.74 14.39 -5.18
C GLY A 153 -18.69 14.64 -6.26
N PHE A 154 -17.65 13.80 -6.33
CA PHE A 154 -16.57 13.89 -7.32
C PHE A 154 -16.45 12.58 -8.12
N PRO A 155 -15.96 12.62 -9.38
CA PRO A 155 -15.66 11.41 -10.15
C PRO A 155 -14.50 10.64 -9.53
N GLY A 156 -14.36 9.35 -9.86
CA GLY A 156 -13.22 8.55 -9.49
C GLY A 156 -11.94 8.96 -10.23
N ASP A 157 -10.78 8.54 -9.75
CA ASP A 157 -9.45 8.90 -10.25
C ASP A 157 -8.93 8.00 -11.38
N ASN A 158 -9.77 7.06 -11.84
CA ASN A 158 -9.47 6.11 -12.92
C ASN A 158 -8.48 4.98 -12.55
N ASP A 159 -8.21 4.76 -11.28
CA ASP A 159 -7.31 3.71 -10.77
C ASP A 159 -8.07 2.57 -10.06
N PRO A 160 -7.44 1.42 -9.77
CA PRO A 160 -8.02 0.46 -8.83
C PRO A 160 -8.10 1.10 -7.45
N MET A 161 -9.14 0.76 -6.68
CA MET A 161 -9.33 1.30 -5.34
C MET A 161 -8.14 0.99 -4.43
N ASP A 162 -7.64 2.00 -3.76
CA ASP A 162 -6.50 1.91 -2.85
C ASP A 162 -6.88 1.33 -1.48
N ALA A 163 -5.92 0.61 -0.88
CA ALA A 163 -6.00 0.20 0.50
C ALA A 163 -4.67 0.36 1.23
N PHE A 164 -4.75 0.54 2.54
CA PHE A 164 -3.59 0.56 3.42
C PHE A 164 -3.76 -0.45 4.55
N ASP A 165 -2.82 -1.39 4.61
CA ASP A 165 -2.81 -2.48 5.59
C ASP A 165 -1.98 -2.07 6.82
N VAL A 166 -2.64 -2.10 7.96
CA VAL A 166 -2.06 -1.70 9.25
C VAL A 166 -1.39 -2.83 10.01
N SER A 167 -1.22 -3.98 9.38
CA SER A 167 -0.53 -5.14 9.97
C SER A 167 0.88 -4.81 10.44
N GLN A 168 1.46 -5.62 11.32
CA GLN A 168 2.80 -5.39 11.87
C GLN A 168 3.93 -5.73 10.89
N ASP A 169 3.68 -6.59 9.92
CA ASP A 169 4.68 -6.94 8.90
C ASP A 169 5.03 -5.75 8.00
N VAL A 170 6.04 -5.93 7.16
CA VAL A 170 6.52 -4.89 6.23
C VAL A 170 5.92 -5.09 4.84
N GLY A 171 5.60 -6.32 4.47
CA GLY A 171 5.18 -6.70 3.13
C GLY A 171 6.33 -6.67 2.10
N TYR A 172 6.01 -7.02 0.86
CA TYR A 172 6.90 -6.85 -0.31
C TYR A 172 6.07 -6.55 -1.55
N THR A 173 6.63 -5.79 -2.48
CA THR A 173 5.96 -5.40 -3.72
C THR A 173 5.54 -6.62 -4.55
N GLY A 174 4.29 -6.64 -5.00
CA GLY A 174 3.69 -7.76 -5.74
C GLY A 174 3.11 -8.86 -4.85
N GLN A 175 3.24 -8.77 -3.52
CA GLN A 175 2.60 -9.70 -2.59
C GLN A 175 1.08 -9.62 -2.70
N ILE A 176 0.42 -10.77 -2.77
CA ILE A 176 -1.04 -10.85 -2.66
C ILE A 176 -1.37 -11.31 -1.25
N LYS A 177 -2.08 -10.46 -0.49
CA LYS A 177 -2.51 -10.71 0.89
C LYS A 177 -4.01 -10.86 0.98
N GLN A 178 -4.48 -11.60 1.97
CA GLN A 178 -5.88 -11.60 2.38
C GLN A 178 -6.04 -10.66 3.57
N VAL A 179 -6.91 -9.68 3.42
CA VAL A 179 -7.10 -8.63 4.42
C VAL A 179 -8.58 -8.47 4.78
N LYS A 180 -8.85 -8.00 5.99
CA LYS A 180 -10.18 -7.67 6.47
C LYS A 180 -10.38 -6.15 6.43
N ILE A 181 -11.53 -5.70 5.91
CA ILE A 181 -11.90 -4.29 5.84
C ILE A 181 -12.34 -3.82 7.23
N LEU A 182 -11.74 -2.73 7.72
CA LEU A 182 -12.06 -2.09 8.99
C LEU A 182 -12.79 -0.75 8.83
N GLY A 183 -12.62 -0.08 7.71
CA GLY A 183 -13.18 1.23 7.38
C GLY A 183 -12.54 1.82 6.15
N GLY A 184 -12.65 3.14 5.95
CA GLY A 184 -12.03 3.82 4.83
C GLY A 184 -12.02 5.34 5.00
N LEU A 185 -11.18 6.02 4.23
CA LEU A 185 -11.13 7.47 4.09
C LEU A 185 -11.53 7.85 2.67
N ALA A 186 -12.46 8.80 2.53
CA ALA A 186 -12.81 9.39 1.25
C ALA A 186 -11.92 10.62 1.01
N VAL A 187 -10.85 10.46 0.28
CA VAL A 187 -9.92 11.55 -0.05
C VAL A 187 -10.44 12.33 -1.26
N ASN A 188 -10.38 13.65 -1.19
CA ASN A 188 -10.56 14.52 -2.35
C ASN A 188 -9.16 14.92 -2.86
N ASP A 189 -8.68 14.25 -3.89
CA ASP A 189 -7.39 14.54 -4.50
C ASP A 189 -7.56 15.38 -5.76
N GLY A 190 -7.50 16.70 -5.60
CA GLY A 190 -7.59 17.61 -6.76
C GLY A 190 -8.97 17.67 -7.44
N GLY A 191 -10.05 17.26 -6.78
CA GLY A 191 -11.41 17.20 -7.33
C GLY A 191 -11.80 15.80 -7.81
N GLU A 192 -11.02 14.79 -7.48
CA GLU A 192 -11.29 13.37 -7.75
C GLU A 192 -11.55 12.63 -6.43
N THR A 193 -12.41 11.61 -6.51
CA THR A 193 -12.62 10.67 -5.41
C THR A 193 -11.53 9.63 -5.43
N ASP A 194 -10.76 9.57 -4.35
CA ASP A 194 -9.68 8.63 -4.15
C ASP A 194 -9.87 7.94 -2.79
N TRP A 195 -10.48 6.76 -2.80
CA TRP A 195 -10.75 6.01 -1.58
C TRP A 195 -9.49 5.34 -1.04
N LYS A 196 -9.29 5.47 0.27
CA LYS A 196 -8.22 4.79 1.00
C LYS A 196 -8.85 3.82 1.99
N MET A 197 -8.96 2.53 1.62
CA MET A 197 -9.56 1.52 2.48
C MET A 197 -8.61 1.10 3.58
N LEU A 198 -9.07 1.23 4.84
CA LEU A 198 -8.35 0.77 6.02
C LEU A 198 -8.56 -0.73 6.17
N VAL A 199 -7.48 -1.49 6.10
CA VAL A 199 -7.52 -2.96 6.18
C VAL A 199 -6.50 -3.52 7.16
N ILE A 200 -6.67 -4.78 7.57
CA ILE A 200 -5.72 -5.55 8.37
C ILE A 200 -5.53 -6.95 7.78
N GLY A 201 -4.28 -7.38 7.61
CA GLY A 201 -3.95 -8.72 7.16
C GLY A 201 -4.48 -9.80 8.12
N LEU A 202 -5.01 -10.90 7.58
CA LEU A 202 -5.54 -11.99 8.40
C LEU A 202 -4.47 -12.70 9.25
N ASP A 203 -3.22 -12.55 8.89
CA ASP A 203 -2.05 -13.08 9.59
C ASP A 203 -1.54 -12.17 10.73
N ASP A 204 -2.09 -10.96 10.87
CA ASP A 204 -1.77 -10.08 12.00
C ASP A 204 -2.33 -10.65 13.31
N PRO A 205 -1.55 -10.68 14.41
CA PRO A 205 -1.98 -11.27 15.69
C PRO A 205 -3.28 -10.69 16.26
N ILE A 206 -3.61 -9.42 15.98
CA ILE A 206 -4.84 -8.80 16.47
C ILE A 206 -6.02 -8.90 15.47
N ALA A 207 -5.79 -9.38 14.25
CA ALA A 207 -6.85 -9.46 13.24
C ALA A 207 -8.12 -10.21 13.70
N PRO A 208 -8.04 -11.28 14.51
CA PRO A 208 -9.24 -11.95 15.03
C PRO A 208 -10.08 -11.10 16.00
N MET A 209 -9.51 -10.06 16.59
CA MET A 209 -10.15 -9.22 17.61
C MET A 209 -10.58 -7.84 17.08
N VAL A 210 -10.26 -7.50 15.83
CA VAL A 210 -10.47 -6.16 15.27
C VAL A 210 -11.38 -6.25 14.06
N ASP A 211 -12.58 -5.67 14.15
CA ASP A 211 -13.59 -5.65 13.08
C ASP A 211 -14.00 -4.21 12.68
N SER A 212 -13.42 -3.21 13.33
CA SER A 212 -13.75 -1.80 13.11
C SER A 212 -12.56 -0.87 13.37
N VAL A 213 -12.72 0.40 12.95
CA VAL A 213 -11.81 1.49 13.30
C VAL A 213 -11.69 1.65 14.82
N GLY A 214 -12.81 1.48 15.55
CA GLY A 214 -12.82 1.59 17.01
C GLY A 214 -12.02 0.49 17.70
N ASP A 215 -12.17 -0.75 17.26
CA ASP A 215 -11.40 -1.87 17.80
C ASP A 215 -9.90 -1.66 17.52
N LEU A 216 -9.55 -1.19 16.32
CA LEU A 216 -8.15 -0.92 16.00
C LEU A 216 -7.55 0.16 16.92
N GLU A 217 -8.29 1.23 17.21
CA GLU A 217 -7.85 2.27 18.16
C GLU A 217 -7.67 1.73 19.58
N GLU A 218 -8.50 0.75 20.00
CA GLU A 218 -8.36 0.11 21.30
C GLU A 218 -7.07 -0.74 21.40
N TYR A 219 -6.74 -1.52 20.36
CA TYR A 219 -5.56 -2.37 20.33
C TYR A 219 -4.27 -1.66 19.92
N ARG A 220 -4.36 -0.57 19.13
CA ARG A 220 -3.23 0.25 18.66
C ARG A 220 -3.56 1.74 18.81
N PRO A 221 -3.57 2.26 20.05
CA PRO A 221 -3.97 3.65 20.33
C PRO A 221 -3.15 4.68 19.53
N GLY A 222 -3.85 5.66 18.95
CA GLY A 222 -3.24 6.76 18.19
C GLY A 222 -2.96 6.47 16.72
N VAL A 223 -3.01 5.20 16.28
CA VAL A 223 -2.68 4.83 14.90
C VAL A 223 -3.67 5.42 13.90
N ILE A 224 -4.95 5.50 14.26
CA ILE A 224 -6.04 6.02 13.43
C ILE A 224 -5.83 7.52 13.14
N ALA A 225 -5.50 8.29 14.17
CA ALA A 225 -5.21 9.72 14.03
C ALA A 225 -3.95 9.96 13.21
N ALA A 226 -2.87 9.21 13.48
CA ALA A 226 -1.60 9.34 12.79
C ALA A 226 -1.70 9.04 11.29
N TYR A 227 -2.42 7.99 10.89
CA TYR A 227 -2.57 7.65 9.47
C TYR A 227 -3.49 8.63 8.74
N ARG A 228 -4.57 9.11 9.38
CA ARG A 228 -5.38 10.18 8.81
C ARG A 228 -4.57 11.45 8.58
N GLU A 229 -3.75 11.86 9.55
CA GLU A 229 -2.87 13.02 9.42
C GLU A 229 -1.89 12.83 8.26
N TRP A 230 -1.30 11.63 8.12
CA TRP A 230 -0.39 11.34 7.02
C TRP A 230 -1.05 11.58 5.65
N PHE A 231 -2.29 11.11 5.43
CA PHE A 231 -3.01 11.34 4.17
C PHE A 231 -3.31 12.82 3.92
N HIS A 232 -3.50 13.62 4.94
CA HIS A 232 -3.68 15.06 4.80
C HIS A 232 -2.41 15.78 4.31
N ILE A 233 -1.23 15.32 4.70
CA ILE A 233 0.01 16.12 4.62
C ILE A 233 1.08 15.58 3.67
N TYR A 234 1.03 14.30 3.27
CA TYR A 234 2.17 13.62 2.62
C TYR A 234 2.63 14.26 1.29
N LYS A 235 1.82 15.12 0.69
CA LYS A 235 2.15 15.85 -0.54
C LYS A 235 2.70 17.26 -0.30
N ILE A 236 2.63 17.80 0.93
CA ILE A 236 3.01 19.20 1.24
C ILE A 236 4.49 19.47 0.94
N ALA A 237 5.39 18.53 1.26
CA ALA A 237 6.82 18.73 1.05
C ALA A 237 7.21 18.88 -0.43
N ARG A 238 6.36 18.46 -1.36
CA ARG A 238 6.54 18.67 -2.81
C ARG A 238 5.84 19.91 -3.37
N GLY A 239 5.17 20.68 -2.50
CA GLY A 239 4.50 21.94 -2.85
C GLY A 239 2.99 21.83 -3.09
N ASP A 240 2.38 20.68 -2.84
CA ASP A 240 0.92 20.54 -2.93
C ASP A 240 0.27 21.08 -1.63
N GLU A 241 -1.03 21.34 -1.69
CA GLU A 241 -1.82 21.78 -0.55
C GLU A 241 -2.21 20.60 0.37
N TYR A 242 -2.75 20.94 1.55
CA TYR A 242 -3.41 20.02 2.45
C TYR A 242 -4.54 19.27 1.74
N ILE A 243 -4.56 17.94 1.86
CA ILE A 243 -5.53 17.08 1.17
C ILE A 243 -6.79 16.92 2.02
N PRO A 244 -7.98 17.34 1.54
CA PRO A 244 -9.22 17.16 2.27
C PRO A 244 -9.68 15.70 2.32
N ILE A 245 -10.24 15.30 3.47
CA ILE A 245 -10.98 14.04 3.62
C ILE A 245 -12.46 14.40 3.73
N VAL A 246 -13.26 13.90 2.80
CA VAL A 246 -14.70 14.14 2.76
C VAL A 246 -15.36 13.50 3.99
N GLY A 247 -16.21 14.25 4.69
CA GLY A 247 -16.78 13.82 5.97
C GLY A 247 -15.80 13.93 7.16
N GLY A 248 -14.53 14.27 6.94
CA GLY A 248 -13.52 14.58 7.99
C GLY A 248 -13.06 13.40 8.83
N SER A 249 -13.56 12.18 8.58
CA SER A 249 -13.27 10.99 9.39
C SER A 249 -13.39 9.70 8.58
N TYR A 250 -12.98 8.60 9.19
CA TYR A 250 -13.19 7.27 8.63
C TYR A 250 -14.70 6.94 8.54
N VAL A 251 -15.07 6.32 7.41
CA VAL A 251 -16.34 5.59 7.32
C VAL A 251 -16.18 4.22 7.98
N ASN A 252 -17.28 3.62 8.43
CA ASN A 252 -17.27 2.31 9.08
C ASN A 252 -17.03 1.16 8.09
N ALA A 253 -16.73 -0.04 8.64
CA ALA A 253 -16.43 -1.23 7.85
C ALA A 253 -17.55 -1.63 6.87
N SER A 254 -18.82 -1.51 7.28
CA SER A 254 -19.96 -1.86 6.41
C SER A 254 -20.09 -0.91 5.23
N PHE A 255 -19.90 0.39 5.45
CA PHE A 255 -19.92 1.38 4.38
C PHE A 255 -18.72 1.14 3.43
N ALA A 256 -17.53 0.97 3.96
CA ALA A 256 -16.33 0.68 3.18
C ALA A 256 -16.50 -0.59 2.32
N ALA A 257 -17.02 -1.68 2.88
CA ALA A 257 -17.29 -2.91 2.13
C ALA A 257 -18.34 -2.72 1.03
N ALA A 258 -19.37 -1.90 1.25
CA ALA A 258 -20.35 -1.55 0.22
C ALA A 258 -19.69 -0.74 -0.91
N THR A 259 -18.85 0.24 -0.59
CA THR A 259 -18.10 1.05 -1.56
C THR A 259 -17.15 0.18 -2.40
N VAL A 260 -16.44 -0.77 -1.77
CA VAL A 260 -15.60 -1.75 -2.50
C VAL A 260 -16.44 -2.59 -3.47
N ASN A 261 -17.63 -3.03 -3.04
CA ASN A 261 -18.51 -3.80 -3.91
C ASN A 261 -19.08 -2.97 -5.09
N ASP A 262 -19.36 -1.69 -4.88
CA ASP A 262 -19.80 -0.80 -5.96
C ASP A 262 -18.67 -0.52 -6.95
N SER A 263 -17.46 -0.26 -6.48
CA SER A 263 -16.26 -0.15 -7.32
C SER A 263 -15.99 -1.45 -8.11
N HIS A 264 -16.25 -2.62 -7.52
CA HIS A 264 -16.19 -3.90 -8.23
C HIS A 264 -17.21 -4.00 -9.38
N ARG A 265 -18.42 -3.46 -9.21
CA ARG A 265 -19.44 -3.40 -10.27
C ARG A 265 -19.00 -2.50 -11.43
N PHE A 266 -18.36 -1.37 -11.15
CA PHE A 266 -17.77 -0.52 -12.19
C PHE A 266 -16.69 -1.27 -12.95
N TRP A 267 -15.80 -1.99 -12.25
CA TRP A 267 -14.80 -2.84 -12.86
C TRP A 267 -15.43 -3.94 -13.76
N GLN A 268 -16.52 -4.58 -13.34
CA GLN A 268 -17.23 -5.56 -14.17
C GLN A 268 -17.73 -4.94 -15.48
N ALA A 269 -18.26 -3.72 -15.44
CA ALA A 269 -18.69 -2.99 -16.63
C ALA A 269 -17.51 -2.64 -17.55
N LEU A 270 -16.35 -2.29 -16.98
CA LEU A 270 -15.11 -2.01 -17.70
C LEU A 270 -14.63 -3.24 -18.47
N VAL A 271 -14.42 -4.38 -17.80
CA VAL A 271 -13.89 -5.60 -18.46
C VAL A 271 -14.88 -6.23 -19.43
N ALA A 272 -16.18 -5.96 -19.27
CA ALA A 272 -17.22 -6.35 -20.22
C ALA A 272 -17.29 -5.44 -21.46
N GLY A 273 -16.58 -4.29 -21.45
CA GLY A 273 -16.60 -3.32 -22.54
C GLY A 273 -17.90 -2.53 -22.64
N PHE A 274 -18.62 -2.34 -21.53
CA PHE A 274 -19.90 -1.60 -21.50
C PHE A 274 -19.71 -0.10 -21.24
N VAL A 275 -18.53 0.31 -20.84
CA VAL A 275 -18.17 1.69 -20.53
C VAL A 275 -16.87 2.09 -21.20
N ASP A 276 -16.61 3.40 -21.31
CA ASP A 276 -15.31 3.91 -21.75
C ASP A 276 -14.23 3.47 -20.75
N SER A 277 -13.12 2.96 -21.27
CA SER A 277 -12.00 2.50 -20.45
C SER A 277 -11.12 3.64 -19.96
N ASN A 278 -11.26 4.84 -20.53
CA ASN A 278 -10.41 5.99 -20.20
C ASN A 278 -8.91 5.62 -20.24
N GLU A 279 -8.50 4.96 -21.34
CA GLU A 279 -7.11 4.52 -21.60
C GLU A 279 -6.61 3.33 -20.76
N ILE A 280 -7.46 2.73 -19.91
CA ILE A 280 -7.10 1.52 -19.16
C ILE A 280 -6.91 0.34 -20.11
N SER A 281 -5.78 -0.35 -19.97
CA SER A 281 -5.56 -1.68 -20.52
C SER A 281 -6.29 -2.71 -19.65
N TYR A 282 -7.48 -3.15 -20.10
CA TYR A 282 -8.30 -4.11 -19.35
C TYR A 282 -8.15 -5.56 -19.85
N ASN A 283 -7.02 -5.87 -20.46
CA ASN A 283 -6.68 -7.25 -20.86
C ASN A 283 -6.56 -8.16 -19.63
N GLN A 284 -7.14 -9.35 -19.70
CA GLN A 284 -7.13 -10.33 -18.62
C GLN A 284 -7.09 -11.75 -19.15
N THR A 285 -6.70 -12.72 -18.32
CA THR A 285 -6.45 -14.11 -18.72
C THR A 285 -7.32 -15.12 -17.99
N THR A 286 -8.23 -14.71 -17.10
CA THR A 286 -8.98 -15.60 -16.21
C THR A 286 -10.49 -15.65 -16.47
N LEU A 287 -11.03 -14.72 -17.25
CA LEU A 287 -12.48 -14.54 -17.45
C LEU A 287 -12.85 -14.64 -18.93
N PRO A 288 -12.88 -15.86 -19.51
CA PRO A 288 -13.13 -16.07 -20.95
C PRO A 288 -14.52 -15.62 -21.42
N GLN A 289 -15.47 -15.42 -20.52
CA GLN A 289 -16.78 -14.87 -20.84
C GLN A 289 -16.74 -13.40 -21.31
N TYR A 290 -15.69 -12.65 -20.97
CA TYR A 290 -15.49 -11.26 -21.42
C TYR A 290 -14.56 -11.24 -22.65
N ASN A 291 -15.10 -11.64 -23.81
CA ASN A 291 -14.33 -11.85 -25.05
C ASN A 291 -13.52 -10.63 -25.50
N GLY A 292 -13.97 -9.39 -25.17
CA GLY A 292 -13.28 -8.15 -25.57
C GLY A 292 -11.96 -7.91 -24.82
N SER A 293 -11.88 -8.37 -23.58
CA SER A 293 -10.71 -8.23 -22.71
C SER A 293 -9.90 -9.51 -22.57
N TYR A 294 -10.48 -10.65 -22.88
CA TYR A 294 -9.84 -11.95 -22.65
C TYR A 294 -8.70 -12.25 -23.62
N VAL A 295 -7.60 -12.68 -23.07
CA VAL A 295 -6.44 -13.23 -23.78
C VAL A 295 -6.13 -14.62 -23.23
N ARG A 296 -5.85 -15.59 -24.11
CA ARG A 296 -5.45 -16.92 -23.63
C ARG A 296 -4.14 -16.82 -22.84
N PRO A 297 -4.06 -17.42 -21.63
CA PRO A 297 -2.85 -17.33 -20.79
C PRO A 297 -1.57 -17.71 -21.54
N SER A 298 -1.60 -18.80 -22.35
CA SER A 298 -0.44 -19.29 -23.10
C SER A 298 0.00 -18.38 -24.27
N GLU A 299 -0.82 -17.43 -24.68
CA GLU A 299 -0.53 -16.51 -25.78
C GLU A 299 -0.09 -15.12 -25.27
N ALA A 300 -0.32 -14.83 -23.99
CA ALA A 300 -0.17 -13.49 -23.43
C ALA A 300 1.28 -12.98 -23.48
N ALA A 301 2.26 -13.81 -23.15
CA ALA A 301 3.67 -13.43 -23.17
C ALA A 301 4.12 -12.99 -24.57
N GLU A 302 3.85 -13.79 -25.60
CA GLU A 302 4.21 -13.49 -26.99
C GLU A 302 3.42 -12.28 -27.52
N ARG A 303 2.12 -12.25 -27.26
CA ARG A 303 1.22 -11.20 -27.75
C ARG A 303 1.60 -9.80 -27.28
N PHE A 304 2.03 -9.67 -26.03
CA PHE A 304 2.33 -8.39 -25.40
C PHE A 304 3.82 -8.15 -25.17
N GLY A 305 4.68 -9.10 -25.54
CA GLY A 305 6.12 -8.98 -25.32
C GLY A 305 6.52 -9.03 -23.83
N ILE A 306 5.73 -9.74 -23.00
CA ILE A 306 5.97 -9.83 -21.56
C ILE A 306 7.15 -10.76 -21.28
N PRO A 307 8.14 -10.33 -20.46
CA PRO A 307 9.23 -11.18 -20.04
C PRO A 307 8.74 -12.44 -19.31
N VAL A 308 9.34 -13.58 -19.60
CA VAL A 308 9.04 -14.86 -18.94
C VAL A 308 10.09 -15.25 -17.91
N GLU A 309 11.19 -14.50 -17.83
CA GLU A 309 12.27 -14.68 -16.86
C GLU A 309 12.64 -13.34 -16.23
N SER A 310 12.94 -13.38 -14.93
CA SER A 310 13.39 -12.20 -14.21
C SER A 310 14.80 -11.78 -14.64
N ASN A 311 15.00 -10.48 -14.80
CA ASN A 311 16.31 -9.86 -15.05
C ASN A 311 16.45 -8.62 -14.14
N VAL A 312 16.72 -8.88 -12.85
CA VAL A 312 16.80 -7.85 -11.82
C VAL A 312 18.20 -7.21 -11.83
N LEU A 313 18.21 -5.91 -11.99
CA LEU A 313 19.42 -5.10 -11.92
C LEU A 313 19.55 -4.44 -10.52
N PRO A 314 20.78 -4.05 -10.10
CA PRO A 314 20.94 -3.29 -8.87
C PRO A 314 20.08 -2.03 -8.86
N ALA A 315 19.35 -1.80 -7.76
CA ALA A 315 18.50 -0.62 -7.63
C ALA A 315 19.28 0.68 -7.77
N ALA A 316 18.71 1.65 -8.47
CA ALA A 316 19.24 3.01 -8.48
C ALA A 316 19.12 3.65 -7.08
N PRO A 317 20.04 4.55 -6.69
CA PRO A 317 19.94 5.23 -5.42
C PRO A 317 18.69 6.12 -5.37
N LYS A 318 18.05 6.17 -4.21
CA LYS A 318 17.00 7.16 -3.93
C LYS A 318 17.63 8.56 -3.95
N PRO A 319 17.05 9.57 -4.62
CA PRO A 319 17.56 10.93 -4.65
C PRO A 319 17.73 11.53 -3.23
N GLU A 320 18.69 12.44 -3.06
CA GLU A 320 19.09 12.95 -1.73
C GLU A 320 17.97 13.71 -1.02
N GLU A 321 17.16 14.46 -1.77
CA GLU A 321 16.02 15.20 -1.24
C GLU A 321 14.96 14.32 -0.56
N TYR A 322 14.91 13.04 -0.87
CA TYR A 322 14.01 12.07 -0.22
C TYR A 322 14.67 11.32 0.93
N GLN A 323 15.88 11.70 1.34
CA GLN A 323 16.61 11.09 2.44
C GLN A 323 16.62 11.96 3.71
N GLN A 324 15.92 13.09 3.69
CA GLN A 324 15.85 14.07 4.79
C GLN A 324 14.43 14.23 5.32
N TRP A 325 14.33 14.83 6.50
CA TRP A 325 13.05 15.24 7.08
C TRP A 325 12.63 16.61 6.58
N TYR A 326 11.35 16.75 6.28
CA TYR A 326 10.69 18.00 6.07
C TYR A 326 9.85 18.36 7.31
N TYR A 327 9.58 19.63 7.53
CA TYR A 327 8.81 20.12 8.67
C TYR A 327 7.72 21.05 8.19
N ILE A 328 6.56 20.99 8.84
CA ILE A 328 5.41 21.85 8.55
C ILE A 328 5.03 22.62 9.84
N ASN A 329 4.46 23.80 9.65
CA ASN A 329 3.92 24.59 10.76
C ASN A 329 2.48 24.16 11.11
N ALA A 330 1.88 24.81 12.11
CA ALA A 330 0.51 24.52 12.56
C ALA A 330 -0.58 24.83 11.51
N ASN A 331 -0.24 25.54 10.42
CA ASN A 331 -1.13 25.83 9.29
C ASN A 331 -0.92 24.87 8.14
N TYR A 332 -0.12 23.79 8.33
CA TYR A 332 0.27 22.83 7.30
C TYR A 332 1.09 23.42 6.14
N GLU A 333 1.85 24.49 6.40
CA GLU A 333 2.76 25.10 5.44
C GLU A 333 4.18 24.58 5.67
N LEU A 334 4.93 24.35 4.59
CA LEU A 334 6.31 23.89 4.65
C LEU A 334 7.18 24.94 5.34
N ILE A 335 7.92 24.52 6.35
CA ILE A 335 8.95 25.35 6.98
C ILE A 335 10.21 25.25 6.15
N GLU A 336 10.56 26.31 5.44
CA GLU A 336 11.86 26.42 4.79
C GLU A 336 12.97 26.32 5.86
N ALA A 337 13.99 25.52 5.58
CA ALA A 337 15.14 25.46 6.46
C ALA A 337 15.72 26.88 6.58
N ASN A 338 15.50 27.53 7.72
CA ASN A 338 16.18 28.77 8.03
C ASN A 338 17.66 28.48 7.97
N THR A 339 18.32 28.92 6.91
CA THR A 339 19.76 29.07 6.92
C THR A 339 20.05 29.99 8.12
N PRO A 340 20.82 29.56 9.13
CA PRO A 340 21.16 30.48 10.23
C PRO A 340 21.72 31.72 9.59
N SER A 341 21.11 32.87 9.85
CA SER A 341 21.67 34.16 9.43
C SER A 341 23.08 34.24 9.99
N ALA A 342 24.05 34.30 9.08
CA ALA A 342 25.48 34.42 9.39
C ALA A 342 25.77 35.63 10.25
#